data_14795dad2b3ab87dda4f213f05ba03b3
#
_entry.id   14795dad2b3ab87dda4f213f05ba03b3
#
_cell.length_a   1.000
_cell.length_b   1.000
_cell.length_c   1.000
_cell.angle_alpha   90.00
_cell.angle_beta   90.00
_cell.angle_gamma   90.00
#
_symmetry.space_group_name_H-M   'P 1'
#
loop_
_entity.id
_entity.type
_entity.pdbx_description
1 polymer ?
#
loop_
_entity_poly.entity_id
_entity_poly.type
_entity_poly.pdbx_seq_one_letter_code
_entity_poly.pdbx_strand_id
1 'polypeptide(L)'
;MARISGVDLPRNKRIDIGLTYVFGIGNTSAKQILKDASVSPSTRCNNLSDDEITAIRAIVDNDYQTEGDLRRFISQNIKRLTEVGSAKGRRHRVGLPVRGQRTKTNARTRKGKVKIAVAKKK
;
A
#
# COMPACT_ATOMS: atom_id res chain seq x y z
N MET A 1 -15.78 12.30 -10.95
CA MET A 1 -14.58 12.10 -10.16
C MET A 1 -14.23 10.62 -10.20
N ALA A 2 -13.03 10.27 -10.71
CA ALA A 2 -12.65 8.86 -10.85
C ALA A 2 -12.41 8.23 -9.48
N ARG A 3 -13.13 7.15 -9.19
CA ARG A 3 -13.00 6.38 -7.95
C ARG A 3 -12.72 4.91 -8.28
N ILE A 4 -11.63 4.36 -7.75
CA ILE A 4 -11.20 2.98 -8.00
C ILE A 4 -10.94 2.30 -6.68
N SER A 5 -11.49 1.10 -6.48
CA SER A 5 -11.39 0.32 -5.22
C SER A 5 -11.73 1.14 -3.97
N GLY A 6 -12.71 2.04 -4.08
CA GLY A 6 -13.12 2.92 -2.99
C GLY A 6 -12.23 4.13 -2.74
N VAL A 7 -11.17 4.32 -3.52
CA VAL A 7 -10.24 5.46 -3.39
C VAL A 7 -10.53 6.50 -4.46
N ASP A 8 -10.68 7.76 -4.04
CA ASP A 8 -10.84 8.90 -4.94
C ASP A 8 -9.47 9.30 -5.51
N LEU A 9 -9.36 9.30 -6.83
CA LEU A 9 -8.10 9.65 -7.50
C LEU A 9 -7.89 11.16 -7.54
N PRO A 10 -6.64 11.64 -7.40
CA PRO A 10 -6.33 13.06 -7.46
C PRO A 10 -6.58 13.62 -8.88
N ARG A 11 -7.41 14.64 -8.99
CA ARG A 11 -7.90 15.18 -10.27
C ARG A 11 -6.80 15.63 -11.23
N ASN A 12 -5.79 16.30 -10.70
CA ASN A 12 -4.75 16.97 -11.51
C ASN A 12 -3.52 16.11 -11.79
N LYS A 13 -3.52 14.86 -11.33
CA LYS A 13 -2.41 13.93 -11.57
C LYS A 13 -2.65 13.09 -12.82
N ARG A 14 -1.56 12.64 -13.43
CA ARG A 14 -1.59 11.64 -14.50
C ARG A 14 -2.18 10.35 -13.94
N ILE A 15 -2.86 9.59 -14.77
CA ILE A 15 -3.52 8.35 -14.31
C ILE A 15 -2.52 7.30 -13.80
N ASP A 16 -1.34 7.22 -14.39
CA ASP A 16 -0.28 6.30 -13.95
C ASP A 16 0.15 6.60 -12.49
N ILE A 17 0.23 7.88 -12.13
CA ILE A 17 0.52 8.31 -10.76
C ILE A 17 -0.73 8.21 -9.88
N GLY A 18 -1.90 8.56 -10.41
CA GLY A 18 -3.17 8.47 -9.69
C GLY A 18 -3.48 7.07 -9.18
N LEU A 19 -3.23 6.05 -9.97
CA LEU A 19 -3.42 4.65 -9.57
C LEU A 19 -2.53 4.22 -8.40
N THR A 20 -1.36 4.81 -8.23
CA THR A 20 -0.47 4.50 -7.09
C THR A 20 -1.01 4.94 -5.73
N TYR A 21 -2.04 5.77 -5.70
CA TYR A 21 -2.75 6.13 -4.46
C TYR A 21 -3.61 4.99 -3.91
N VAL A 22 -3.92 3.99 -4.74
CA VAL A 22 -4.60 2.78 -4.31
C VAL A 22 -3.60 1.84 -3.65
N PHE A 23 -3.88 1.43 -2.41
CA PHE A 23 -3.02 0.51 -1.68
C PHE A 23 -2.96 -0.85 -2.39
N GLY A 24 -1.77 -1.28 -2.77
CA GLY A 24 -1.51 -2.52 -3.52
C GLY A 24 -1.15 -2.29 -4.99
N ILE A 25 -1.26 -1.07 -5.50
CA ILE A 25 -0.86 -0.70 -6.85
C ILE A 25 0.38 0.20 -6.80
N GLY A 26 1.48 -0.27 -7.32
CA GLY A 26 2.71 0.50 -7.51
C GLY A 26 2.85 1.03 -8.94
N ASN A 27 3.95 1.69 -9.24
CA ASN A 27 4.21 2.27 -10.57
C ASN A 27 4.19 1.22 -11.69
N THR A 28 4.78 0.05 -11.48
CA THR A 28 4.83 -1.02 -12.47
C THR A 28 3.44 -1.60 -12.72
N SER A 29 2.70 -1.89 -11.66
CA SER A 29 1.33 -2.40 -11.75
C SER A 29 0.41 -1.38 -12.41
N ALA A 30 0.53 -0.09 -12.08
CA ALA A 30 -0.25 0.97 -12.71
C ALA A 30 -0.04 1.03 -14.22
N LYS A 31 1.19 0.95 -14.69
CA LYS A 31 1.51 0.92 -16.12
C LYS A 31 0.95 -0.31 -16.82
N GLN A 32 1.01 -1.47 -16.17
CA GLN A 32 0.45 -2.70 -16.72
C GLN A 32 -1.07 -2.62 -16.84
N ILE A 33 -1.76 -2.17 -15.80
CA ILE A 33 -3.21 -1.96 -15.78
C ILE A 33 -3.64 -1.03 -16.93
N LEU A 34 -2.94 0.08 -17.11
CA LEU A 34 -3.25 1.05 -18.18
C LEU A 34 -2.99 0.47 -19.56
N LYS A 35 -1.95 -0.34 -19.74
CA LYS A 35 -1.68 -1.04 -20.99
C LYS A 35 -2.81 -2.03 -21.32
N ASP A 36 -3.24 -2.82 -20.36
CA ASP A 36 -4.29 -3.81 -20.51
C ASP A 36 -5.67 -3.16 -20.75
N ALA A 37 -5.91 -2.00 -20.16
CA ALA A 37 -7.10 -1.19 -20.40
C ALA A 37 -7.04 -0.33 -21.67
N SER A 38 -5.91 -0.33 -22.39
CA SER A 38 -5.68 0.52 -23.57
C SER A 38 -5.85 2.02 -23.30
N VAL A 39 -5.48 2.47 -22.11
CA VAL A 39 -5.55 3.88 -21.70
C VAL A 39 -4.16 4.50 -21.70
N SER A 40 -4.04 5.73 -22.22
CA SER A 40 -2.77 6.46 -22.21
C SER A 40 -2.34 6.82 -20.77
N PRO A 41 -1.11 6.48 -20.35
CA PRO A 41 -0.62 6.81 -19.00
C PRO A 41 -0.54 8.31 -18.72
N SER A 42 -0.43 9.12 -19.77
CA SER A 42 -0.31 10.58 -19.65
C SER A 42 -1.65 11.29 -19.45
N THR A 43 -2.76 10.60 -19.65
CA THR A 43 -4.10 11.16 -19.43
C THR A 43 -4.27 11.56 -17.96
N ARG A 44 -4.83 12.74 -17.72
CA ARG A 44 -5.13 13.18 -16.34
C ARG A 44 -6.38 12.50 -15.81
N CYS A 45 -6.45 12.28 -14.51
CA CYS A 45 -7.55 11.57 -13.87
C CYS A 45 -8.92 12.24 -14.09
N ASN A 46 -8.96 13.56 -14.26
CA ASN A 46 -10.20 14.29 -14.54
C ASN A 46 -10.66 14.21 -16.01
N ASN A 47 -9.78 13.81 -16.90
CA ASN A 47 -10.07 13.73 -18.36
C ASN A 47 -10.40 12.28 -18.81
N LEU A 48 -10.49 11.33 -17.88
CA LEU A 48 -10.88 9.97 -18.19
C LEU A 48 -12.36 9.88 -18.56
N SER A 49 -12.67 9.09 -19.59
CA SER A 49 -14.05 8.72 -19.90
C SER A 49 -14.59 7.67 -18.92
N ASP A 50 -15.91 7.58 -18.81
CA ASP A 50 -16.55 6.58 -17.96
C ASP A 50 -16.25 5.14 -18.41
N ASP A 51 -16.09 4.93 -19.72
CA ASP A 51 -15.69 3.62 -20.28
C ASP A 51 -14.26 3.23 -19.87
N GLU A 52 -13.33 4.18 -19.92
CA GLU A 52 -11.94 3.96 -19.48
C GLU A 52 -11.87 3.65 -17.97
N ILE A 53 -12.64 4.37 -17.16
CA ILE A 53 -12.73 4.12 -15.72
C ILE A 53 -13.29 2.74 -15.44
N THR A 54 -14.32 2.33 -16.16
CA THR A 54 -14.96 1.01 -16.03
C THR A 54 -14.00 -0.10 -16.43
N ALA A 55 -13.24 0.07 -17.52
CA ALA A 55 -12.22 -0.89 -17.96
C ALA A 55 -11.10 -1.04 -16.91
N ILE A 56 -10.60 0.06 -16.35
CA ILE A 56 -9.58 0.03 -15.30
C ILE A 56 -10.12 -0.67 -14.04
N ARG A 57 -11.36 -0.37 -13.62
CA ARG A 57 -11.99 -1.05 -12.46
C ARG A 57 -12.08 -2.55 -12.68
N ALA A 58 -12.55 -3.00 -13.83
CA ALA A 58 -12.68 -4.42 -14.13
C ALA A 58 -11.34 -5.16 -14.00
N ILE A 59 -10.26 -4.59 -14.51
CA ILE A 59 -8.92 -5.19 -14.42
C ILE A 59 -8.43 -5.20 -12.97
N VAL A 60 -8.59 -4.10 -12.25
CA VAL A 60 -8.16 -4.02 -10.85
C VAL A 60 -8.92 -5.01 -9.97
N ASP A 61 -10.22 -5.13 -10.14
CA ASP A 61 -11.06 -6.00 -9.32
C ASP A 61 -10.82 -7.50 -9.62
N ASN A 62 -10.47 -7.83 -10.87
CA ASN A 62 -10.23 -9.22 -11.27
C ASN A 62 -8.81 -9.72 -10.97
N ASP A 63 -7.80 -8.89 -11.22
CA ASP A 63 -6.40 -9.33 -11.27
C ASP A 63 -5.57 -8.88 -10.07
N TYR A 64 -6.06 -7.93 -9.30
CA TYR A 64 -5.30 -7.33 -8.19
C TYR A 64 -6.06 -7.39 -6.86
N GLN A 65 -5.33 -7.69 -5.80
CA GLN A 65 -5.80 -7.47 -4.44
C GLN A 65 -5.41 -6.05 -4.01
N THR A 66 -6.39 -5.26 -3.62
CA THR A 66 -6.19 -3.86 -3.25
C THR A 66 -6.90 -3.51 -1.95
N GLU A 67 -6.50 -2.39 -1.36
CA GLU A 67 -7.12 -1.76 -0.19
C GLU A 67 -7.48 -2.75 0.95
N GLY A 68 -8.73 -2.85 1.33
CA GLY A 68 -9.18 -3.65 2.46
C GLY A 68 -8.84 -5.14 2.35
N ASP A 69 -8.97 -5.73 1.18
CA ASP A 69 -8.68 -7.16 0.95
C ASP A 69 -7.19 -7.46 1.10
N LEU A 70 -6.33 -6.60 0.56
CA LEU A 70 -4.88 -6.72 0.71
C LEU A 70 -4.46 -6.52 2.17
N ARG A 71 -5.01 -5.53 2.87
CA ARG A 71 -4.73 -5.28 4.29
C ARG A 71 -5.12 -6.48 5.14
N ARG A 72 -6.29 -7.05 4.88
CA ARG A 72 -6.78 -8.27 5.55
C ARG A 72 -5.85 -9.44 5.30
N PHE A 73 -5.44 -9.66 4.06
CA PHE A 73 -4.53 -10.73 3.67
C PHE A 73 -3.17 -10.60 4.39
N ILE A 74 -2.57 -9.41 4.42
CA ILE A 74 -1.31 -9.14 5.13
C ILE A 74 -1.48 -9.40 6.63
N SER A 75 -2.54 -8.89 7.24
CA SER A 75 -2.82 -9.07 8.67
C SER A 75 -3.01 -10.54 9.03
N GLN A 76 -3.71 -11.32 8.22
CA GLN A 76 -3.89 -12.76 8.41
C GLN A 76 -2.57 -13.51 8.31
N ASN A 77 -1.69 -13.16 7.37
CA ASN A 77 -0.38 -13.78 7.24
C ASN A 77 0.52 -13.52 8.46
N ILE A 78 0.52 -12.29 8.97
CA ILE A 78 1.26 -11.93 10.19
C ILE A 78 0.68 -12.67 11.40
N LYS A 79 -0.64 -12.72 11.53
CA LYS A 79 -1.34 -13.45 12.60
C LYS A 79 -0.98 -14.93 12.57
N ARG A 80 -0.97 -15.55 11.41
CA ARG A 80 -0.56 -16.94 11.23
C ARG A 80 0.86 -17.19 11.71
N LEU A 81 1.83 -16.35 11.34
CA LEU A 81 3.22 -16.44 11.81
C LEU A 81 3.33 -16.33 13.33
N THR A 82 2.51 -15.47 13.93
CA THR A 82 2.46 -15.27 15.38
C THR A 82 1.84 -16.48 16.10
N GLU A 83 0.77 -17.04 15.58
CA GLU A 83 0.09 -18.21 16.15
C GLU A 83 0.93 -19.49 16.07
N VAL A 84 1.66 -19.68 14.98
CA VAL A 84 2.61 -20.80 14.81
C VAL A 84 3.80 -20.69 15.77
N GLY A 85 4.05 -19.54 16.38
CA GLY A 85 5.15 -19.31 17.32
C GLY A 85 6.53 -19.19 16.65
N SER A 86 6.56 -18.81 15.36
CA SER A 86 7.81 -18.61 14.62
C SER A 86 8.65 -17.46 15.17
N ALA A 87 9.95 -17.45 14.88
CA ALA A 87 10.83 -16.33 15.21
C ALA A 87 10.35 -15.02 14.57
N LYS A 88 9.89 -15.07 13.30
CA LYS A 88 9.30 -13.93 12.61
C LYS A 88 8.02 -13.43 13.29
N GLY A 89 7.15 -14.32 13.72
CA GLY A 89 5.91 -13.97 14.44
C GLY A 89 6.18 -13.28 15.77
N ARG A 90 7.17 -13.76 16.54
CA ARG A 90 7.59 -13.08 17.76
C ARG A 90 8.13 -11.68 17.51
N ARG A 91 8.91 -11.50 16.45
CA ARG A 91 9.41 -10.18 16.03
C ARG A 91 8.29 -9.23 15.63
N HIS A 92 7.30 -9.71 14.91
CA HIS A 92 6.12 -8.90 14.59
C HIS A 92 5.34 -8.47 15.83
N ARG A 93 5.18 -9.39 16.81
CA ARG A 93 4.46 -9.09 18.07
C ARG A 93 5.13 -7.97 18.87
N VAL A 94 6.45 -8.00 18.99
CA VAL A 94 7.20 -7.01 19.79
C VAL A 94 7.61 -5.77 19.01
N GLY A 95 7.29 -5.68 17.71
CA GLY A 95 7.62 -4.52 16.88
C GLY A 95 9.11 -4.39 16.55
N LEU A 96 9.84 -5.48 16.43
CA LEU A 96 11.25 -5.51 16.06
C LEU A 96 11.43 -5.89 14.58
N PRO A 97 12.60 -5.57 13.96
CA PRO A 97 12.93 -6.01 12.62
C PRO A 97 12.88 -7.55 12.50
N VAL A 98 12.28 -8.02 11.40
CA VAL A 98 11.96 -9.45 11.19
C VAL A 98 13.06 -10.20 10.45
N ARG A 99 13.93 -9.47 9.74
CA ARG A 99 14.96 -10.06 8.84
C ARG A 99 16.36 -10.10 9.43
N GLY A 100 16.50 -10.25 10.74
CA GLY A 100 17.80 -10.38 11.40
C GLY A 100 18.62 -9.10 11.46
N GLN A 101 18.00 -7.95 11.26
CA GLN A 101 18.68 -6.66 11.32
C GLN A 101 19.12 -6.31 12.73
N ARG A 102 20.20 -5.54 12.83
CA ARG A 102 20.77 -5.08 14.10
C ARG A 102 19.79 -4.16 14.82
N THR A 103 19.58 -4.38 16.11
CA THR A 103 18.65 -3.61 16.95
C THR A 103 19.32 -2.72 17.99
N LYS A 104 20.63 -2.88 18.19
CA LYS A 104 21.42 -2.14 19.20
C LYS A 104 21.47 -0.64 18.89
N THR A 105 21.52 -0.25 17.62
CA THR A 105 21.69 1.16 17.19
C THR A 105 20.41 1.75 16.63
N ASN A 106 20.07 1.43 15.39
CA ASN A 106 19.00 2.03 14.63
C ASN A 106 17.69 1.22 14.71
N ALA A 107 17.16 0.71 13.63
CA ALA A 107 15.86 0.04 13.51
C ALA A 107 14.65 0.96 13.81
N ARG A 108 14.78 2.25 13.46
CA ARG A 108 13.74 3.26 13.77
C ARG A 108 12.44 3.04 13.02
N THR A 109 12.47 2.48 11.83
CA THR A 109 11.26 2.19 11.04
C THR A 109 10.29 1.29 11.82
N ARG A 110 10.81 0.26 12.49
CA ARG A 110 10.00 -0.67 13.30
C ARG A 110 9.72 -0.16 14.70
N LYS A 111 10.71 0.45 15.35
CA LYS A 111 10.59 0.96 16.72
C LYS A 111 9.83 2.28 16.82
N GLY A 112 9.72 3.01 15.71
CA GLY A 112 9.14 4.34 15.67
C GLY A 112 10.09 5.43 16.15
N LYS A 113 9.57 6.63 16.36
CA LYS A 113 10.35 7.80 16.80
C LYS A 113 10.95 7.56 18.18
N VAL A 114 12.16 8.12 18.42
CA VAL A 114 12.78 8.11 19.75
C VAL A 114 11.93 8.96 20.69
N LYS A 115 11.53 8.38 21.82
CA LYS A 115 10.88 9.15 22.91
C LYS A 115 11.95 9.97 23.62
N ILE A 116 11.91 11.28 23.48
CA ILE A 116 12.78 12.18 24.23
C ILE A 116 12.17 12.34 25.60
N ALA A 117 12.92 12.00 26.65
CA ALA A 117 12.49 12.28 28.02
C ALA A 117 12.46 13.80 28.22
N VAL A 118 11.29 14.37 28.51
CA VAL A 118 11.17 15.77 28.89
C VAL A 118 11.69 15.88 30.31
N ALA A 119 12.81 16.59 30.49
CA ALA A 119 13.29 16.94 31.83
C ALA A 119 12.22 17.75 32.55
N LYS A 120 11.73 17.25 33.69
CA LYS A 120 10.87 18.06 34.58
C LYS A 120 11.68 19.24 35.03
N LYS A 121 11.26 20.45 34.66
CA LYS A 121 11.76 21.67 35.31
C LYS A 121 11.46 21.56 36.83
N LYS A 122 12.50 21.61 37.62
CA LYS A 122 12.38 21.79 39.08
C LYS A 122 11.87 23.19 39.37
#